data_ae5f520ecb8ff7594eb54d90912c5803
#
_entry.id   ae5f520ecb8ff7594eb54d90912c5803
#
_cell.length_a   1.000
_cell.length_b   1.000
_cell.length_c   1.000
_cell.angle_alpha   90.00
_cell.angle_beta   90.00
_cell.angle_gamma   90.00
#
_symmetry.space_group_name_H-M   'P 1'
#
loop_
_entity.id
_entity.type
_entity.pdbx_description
1 polymer ?
#
loop_
_entity_poly.entity_id
_entity_poly.type
_entity_poly.pdbx_seq_one_letter_code
_entity_poly.pdbx_strand_id
1 'polypeptide(L)'
;QAAVDPTLVAKVSRGDLEIAVTELGKIEPREKVAVRSKVAGQVEKVLVEEGMQVKSGQLLLWLEPIEFERGIVRAQQEVDKADAAVEFARVVLDRRRRGFTDRAVAQQDVDLADNDYKTKRIQLAQAKEQLAVARDQLRYSRIVSPLDGTVIQRTIRVGETVVPGTMSTFDDKSLLMVADMSTLLAKADLNQI
;
A
#
# COMPACT_ATOMS: atom_id res chain seq x y z
N GLN A 1 -74.43 -54.47 -3.46
CA GLN A 1 -73.21 -53.84 -3.96
C GLN A 1 -73.50 -52.36 -3.95
N ALA A 2 -72.83 -51.65 -3.10
CA ALA A 2 -72.89 -50.19 -3.06
C ALA A 2 -72.07 -49.64 -4.25
N ALA A 3 -72.75 -48.93 -5.14
CA ALA A 3 -72.10 -48.28 -6.26
C ALA A 3 -71.17 -47.15 -5.67
N VAL A 4 -69.88 -47.28 -5.89
CA VAL A 4 -68.92 -46.26 -5.51
C VAL A 4 -69.12 -45.09 -6.45
N ASP A 5 -69.39 -43.92 -5.89
CA ASP A 5 -69.55 -42.66 -6.63
C ASP A 5 -68.28 -42.38 -7.44
N PRO A 6 -68.32 -42.26 -8.77
CA PRO A 6 -67.13 -42.07 -9.61
C PRO A 6 -66.42 -40.74 -9.33
N THR A 7 -67.07 -39.82 -8.62
CA THR A 7 -66.40 -38.51 -8.20
C THR A 7 -65.49 -38.69 -6.99
N LEU A 8 -65.54 -39.83 -6.30
CA LEU A 8 -64.75 -40.15 -5.13
C LEU A 8 -63.50 -41.03 -5.45
N VAL A 9 -63.34 -41.42 -6.73
CA VAL A 9 -62.21 -42.26 -7.14
C VAL A 9 -61.19 -41.47 -7.89
N ALA A 10 -60.01 -41.30 -7.30
CA ALA A 10 -58.86 -40.71 -7.95
C ALA A 10 -57.97 -41.79 -8.57
N LYS A 11 -57.63 -41.66 -9.84
CA LYS A 11 -56.65 -42.52 -10.51
C LYS A 11 -55.24 -42.14 -10.09
N VAL A 12 -54.56 -43.02 -9.41
CA VAL A 12 -53.17 -42.86 -9.03
C VAL A 12 -52.30 -43.18 -10.25
N SER A 13 -51.48 -42.19 -10.65
CA SER A 13 -50.42 -42.33 -11.64
C SER A 13 -49.02 -42.10 -11.00
N ARG A 14 -48.04 -42.89 -11.43
CA ARG A 14 -46.64 -42.64 -11.08
C ARG A 14 -46.13 -41.61 -12.02
N GLY A 15 -45.50 -40.57 -11.46
CA GLY A 15 -44.79 -39.53 -12.19
C GLY A 15 -43.60 -39.07 -11.38
N ASP A 16 -42.64 -38.47 -12.05
CA ASP A 16 -41.49 -37.85 -11.41
C ASP A 16 -41.92 -36.54 -10.73
N LEU A 17 -41.51 -36.38 -9.48
CA LEU A 17 -41.73 -35.15 -8.73
C LEU A 17 -40.44 -34.34 -8.78
N GLU A 18 -40.43 -33.22 -9.51
CA GLU A 18 -39.34 -32.24 -9.45
C GLU A 18 -39.49 -31.40 -8.18
N ILE A 19 -38.52 -31.54 -7.29
CA ILE A 19 -38.40 -30.67 -6.11
C ILE A 19 -37.42 -29.56 -6.46
N ALA A 20 -37.92 -28.35 -6.74
CA ALA A 20 -37.10 -27.18 -6.94
C ALA A 20 -36.88 -26.45 -5.59
N VAL A 21 -35.64 -26.34 -5.18
CA VAL A 21 -35.26 -25.53 -4.03
C VAL A 21 -34.73 -24.18 -4.55
N THR A 22 -35.39 -23.10 -4.15
CA THR A 22 -34.95 -21.73 -4.50
C THR A 22 -34.24 -21.12 -3.30
N GLU A 23 -32.96 -20.83 -3.44
CA GLU A 23 -32.14 -20.21 -2.41
C GLU A 23 -31.59 -18.88 -2.89
N LEU A 24 -31.37 -17.96 -1.94
CA LEU A 24 -30.72 -16.68 -2.20
C LEU A 24 -29.23 -16.90 -2.22
N GLY A 25 -28.59 -16.61 -3.36
CA GLY A 25 -27.14 -16.63 -3.51
C GLY A 25 -26.55 -15.23 -3.69
N LYS A 26 -25.30 -15.04 -3.30
CA LYS A 26 -24.53 -13.83 -3.53
C LYS A 26 -23.41 -14.09 -4.53
N ILE A 27 -23.31 -13.22 -5.54
CA ILE A 27 -22.19 -13.26 -6.50
C ILE A 27 -21.12 -12.31 -6.00
N GLU A 28 -19.91 -12.83 -5.81
CA GLU A 28 -18.74 -12.05 -5.37
C GLU A 28 -17.58 -12.26 -6.34
N PRO A 29 -16.74 -11.22 -6.58
CA PRO A 29 -15.52 -11.41 -7.33
C PRO A 29 -14.57 -12.34 -6.56
N ARG A 30 -13.78 -13.14 -7.28
CA ARG A 30 -12.80 -14.05 -6.69
C ARG A 30 -11.74 -13.31 -5.90
N GLU A 31 -11.25 -12.19 -6.45
CA GLU A 31 -10.24 -11.37 -5.82
C GLU A 31 -10.73 -9.92 -5.73
N LYS A 32 -10.66 -9.36 -4.55
CA LYS A 32 -10.93 -7.94 -4.29
C LYS A 32 -9.86 -7.40 -3.36
N VAL A 33 -9.31 -6.23 -3.68
CA VAL A 33 -8.27 -5.57 -2.89
C VAL A 33 -8.73 -4.18 -2.50
N ALA A 34 -8.67 -3.92 -1.20
CA ALA A 34 -8.89 -2.60 -0.63
C ALA A 34 -7.61 -1.76 -0.78
N VAL A 35 -7.65 -0.73 -1.60
CA VAL A 35 -6.55 0.20 -1.81
C VAL A 35 -6.54 1.21 -0.68
N ARG A 36 -5.41 1.32 0.02
CA ARG A 36 -5.21 2.21 1.16
C ARG A 36 -3.97 3.08 0.94
N SER A 37 -3.93 4.25 1.59
CA SER A 37 -2.73 5.07 1.59
C SER A 37 -1.70 4.55 2.59
N LYS A 38 -0.41 4.60 2.21
CA LYS A 38 0.73 4.33 3.09
C LYS A 38 1.24 5.60 3.78
N VAL A 39 0.82 6.77 3.28
CA VAL A 39 1.24 8.09 3.79
C VAL A 39 0.03 8.97 4.03
N ALA A 40 0.13 9.90 4.98
CA ALA A 40 -0.90 10.91 5.21
C ALA A 40 -0.76 12.03 4.17
N GLY A 41 -1.88 12.62 3.76
CA GLY A 41 -1.89 13.75 2.85
C GLY A 41 -3.30 14.10 2.37
N GLN A 42 -3.45 15.27 1.75
CA GLN A 42 -4.69 15.68 1.14
C GLN A 42 -4.77 15.17 -0.30
N VAL A 43 -5.95 14.72 -0.72
CA VAL A 43 -6.18 14.25 -2.10
C VAL A 43 -6.24 15.43 -3.05
N GLU A 44 -5.28 15.51 -3.96
CA GLU A 44 -5.26 16.54 -5.01
C GLU A 44 -6.13 16.15 -6.19
N LYS A 45 -6.02 14.90 -6.66
CA LYS A 45 -6.76 14.40 -7.82
C LYS A 45 -7.17 12.95 -7.63
N VAL A 46 -8.38 12.63 -8.12
CA VAL A 46 -8.87 11.27 -8.30
C VAL A 46 -9.08 11.06 -9.80
N LEU A 47 -8.47 10.03 -10.37
CA LEU A 47 -8.42 9.79 -11.83
C LEU A 47 -9.34 8.65 -12.26
N VAL A 48 -10.04 8.02 -11.32
CA VAL A 48 -10.90 6.87 -11.60
C VAL A 48 -12.26 7.04 -10.94
N GLU A 49 -13.27 6.42 -11.56
CA GLU A 49 -14.64 6.36 -11.09
C GLU A 49 -15.08 4.92 -10.86
N GLU A 50 -16.17 4.74 -10.12
CA GLU A 50 -16.78 3.42 -9.94
C GLU A 50 -17.22 2.84 -11.29
N GLY A 51 -16.94 1.55 -11.51
CA GLY A 51 -17.18 0.86 -12.76
C GLY A 51 -16.03 0.96 -13.78
N MET A 52 -15.01 1.79 -13.54
CA MET A 52 -13.88 1.95 -14.46
C MET A 52 -12.93 0.77 -14.39
N GLN A 53 -12.50 0.28 -15.56
CA GLN A 53 -11.44 -0.74 -15.64
C GLN A 53 -10.07 -0.10 -15.46
N VAL A 54 -9.23 -0.75 -14.67
CA VAL A 54 -7.87 -0.32 -14.35
C VAL A 54 -6.87 -1.45 -14.50
N LYS A 55 -5.63 -1.10 -14.82
CA LYS A 55 -4.52 -2.04 -14.92
C LYS A 55 -3.63 -1.96 -13.68
N SER A 56 -2.96 -3.04 -13.36
CA SER A 56 -1.92 -3.07 -12.33
C SER A 56 -0.87 -1.98 -12.60
N GLY A 57 -0.54 -1.19 -11.57
CA GLY A 57 0.35 -0.03 -11.67
C GLY A 57 -0.31 1.24 -12.23
N GLN A 58 -1.56 1.21 -12.69
CA GLN A 58 -2.27 2.40 -13.15
C GLN A 58 -2.53 3.35 -11.98
N LEU A 59 -2.27 4.65 -12.18
CA LEU A 59 -2.51 5.68 -11.19
C LEU A 59 -4.02 5.87 -10.96
N LEU A 60 -4.44 5.74 -9.71
CA LEU A 60 -5.84 5.86 -9.29
C LEU A 60 -6.14 7.24 -8.71
N LEU A 61 -5.28 7.70 -7.82
CA LEU A 61 -5.39 9.01 -7.21
C LEU A 61 -4.01 9.53 -6.82
N TRP A 62 -3.93 10.83 -6.56
CA TRP A 62 -2.72 11.54 -6.23
C TRP A 62 -2.94 12.43 -5.00
N LEU A 63 -2.05 12.31 -4.02
CA LEU A 63 -2.00 13.21 -2.86
C LEU A 63 -1.17 14.44 -3.21
N GLU A 64 -1.45 15.56 -2.58
CA GLU A 64 -0.72 16.82 -2.76
C GLU A 64 0.78 16.62 -2.52
N PRO A 65 1.65 16.88 -3.54
CA PRO A 65 3.06 16.50 -3.49
C PRO A 65 3.94 17.49 -2.71
N ILE A 66 3.48 18.73 -2.50
CA ILE A 66 4.30 19.85 -2.02
C ILE A 66 5.05 19.52 -0.72
N GLU A 67 4.37 18.92 0.26
CA GLU A 67 5.03 18.59 1.54
C GLU A 67 6.05 17.46 1.41
N PHE A 68 5.80 16.50 0.53
CA PHE A 68 6.75 15.42 0.26
C PHE A 68 7.99 15.94 -0.48
N GLU A 69 7.81 16.84 -1.45
CA GLU A 69 8.91 17.47 -2.18
C GLU A 69 9.79 18.32 -1.23
N ARG A 70 9.16 19.11 -0.35
CA ARG A 70 9.87 19.83 0.70
C ARG A 70 10.64 18.90 1.65
N GLY A 71 10.08 17.74 1.96
CA GLY A 71 10.72 16.69 2.73
C GLY A 71 11.99 16.19 2.06
N ILE A 72 11.95 15.94 0.75
CA ILE A 72 13.11 15.52 -0.04
C ILE A 72 14.19 16.59 -0.04
N VAL A 73 13.83 17.87 -0.24
CA VAL A 73 14.79 18.99 -0.23
C VAL A 73 15.50 19.07 1.13
N ARG A 74 14.76 18.98 2.23
CA ARG A 74 15.35 18.99 3.59
C ARG A 74 16.30 17.82 3.80
N ALA A 75 15.88 16.60 3.43
CA ALA A 75 16.71 15.41 3.56
C ALA A 75 17.97 15.47 2.68
N GLN A 76 17.88 16.06 1.48
CA GLN A 76 19.02 16.26 0.60
C GLN A 76 20.04 17.24 1.23
N GLN A 77 19.59 18.33 1.85
CA GLN A 77 20.45 19.27 2.55
C GLN A 77 21.20 18.62 3.71
N GLU A 78 20.58 17.69 4.44
CA GLU A 78 21.28 16.95 5.50
C GLU A 78 22.32 15.98 4.92
N VAL A 79 22.08 15.38 3.75
CA VAL A 79 23.08 14.58 3.04
C VAL A 79 24.26 15.43 2.64
N ASP A 80 24.03 16.60 2.04
CA ASP A 80 25.08 17.50 1.57
C ASP A 80 25.95 18.01 2.73
N LYS A 81 25.33 18.33 3.85
CA LYS A 81 26.00 18.72 5.11
C LYS A 81 26.84 17.58 5.69
N ALA A 82 26.29 16.36 5.73
CA ALA A 82 27.01 15.19 6.23
C ALA A 82 28.17 14.80 5.31
N ASP A 83 28.00 14.94 4.00
CA ASP A 83 29.06 14.68 3.02
C ASP A 83 30.24 15.66 3.17
N ALA A 84 29.94 16.95 3.32
CA ALA A 84 30.95 17.96 3.62
C ALA A 84 31.71 17.66 4.93
N ALA A 85 31.01 17.17 5.96
CA ALA A 85 31.65 16.78 7.23
C ALA A 85 32.58 15.58 7.07
N VAL A 86 32.19 14.59 6.26
CA VAL A 86 33.04 13.42 5.93
C VAL A 86 34.30 13.87 5.20
N GLU A 87 34.15 14.73 4.20
CA GLU A 87 35.29 15.23 3.42
C GLU A 87 36.28 16.03 4.32
N PHE A 88 35.75 16.87 5.20
CA PHE A 88 36.59 17.58 6.17
C PHE A 88 37.34 16.62 7.11
N ALA A 89 36.63 15.64 7.68
CA ALA A 89 37.22 14.63 8.57
C ALA A 89 38.29 13.80 7.84
N ARG A 90 38.08 13.48 6.57
CA ARG A 90 39.06 12.81 5.72
C ARG A 90 40.34 13.60 5.57
N VAL A 91 40.22 14.89 5.25
CA VAL A 91 41.38 15.82 5.12
C VAL A 91 42.16 15.91 6.43
N VAL A 92 41.46 16.00 7.57
CA VAL A 92 42.08 16.04 8.90
C VAL A 92 42.82 14.71 9.18
N LEU A 93 42.21 13.58 8.93
CA LEU A 93 42.84 12.27 9.10
C LEU A 93 44.09 12.13 8.24
N ASP A 94 44.03 12.49 6.97
CA ASP A 94 45.20 12.44 6.08
C ASP A 94 46.35 13.36 6.50
N ARG A 95 46.00 14.51 7.07
CA ARG A 95 47.02 15.43 7.68
C ARG A 95 47.65 14.79 8.91
N ARG A 96 46.85 14.18 9.79
CA ARG A 96 47.38 13.55 11.02
C ARG A 96 48.25 12.32 10.66
N ARG A 97 47.88 11.51 9.69
CA ARG A 97 48.65 10.37 9.19
C ARG A 97 50.03 10.81 8.65
N ARG A 98 50.08 11.90 7.86
CA ARG A 98 51.34 12.45 7.38
C ARG A 98 52.22 12.95 8.52
N GLY A 99 51.63 13.74 9.45
CA GLY A 99 52.40 14.22 10.63
C GLY A 99 52.91 13.09 11.53
N PHE A 100 52.20 11.96 11.62
CA PHE A 100 52.70 10.79 12.33
C PHE A 100 53.91 10.14 11.60
N THR A 101 53.87 10.05 10.27
CA THR A 101 54.99 9.56 9.48
C THR A 101 56.24 10.45 9.69
N ASP A 102 56.05 11.78 9.80
CA ASP A 102 57.08 12.77 10.07
C ASP A 102 57.48 12.84 11.57
N ARG A 103 56.94 11.96 12.41
CA ARG A 103 57.14 11.92 13.88
C ARG A 103 56.75 13.21 14.60
N ALA A 104 55.89 14.03 14.02
CA ALA A 104 55.41 15.30 14.55
C ALA A 104 54.07 15.16 15.32
N VAL A 105 53.40 14.01 15.24
CA VAL A 105 52.07 13.77 15.83
C VAL A 105 52.07 12.39 16.52
N ALA A 106 51.38 12.27 17.64
CA ALA A 106 51.25 11.02 18.37
C ALA A 106 50.23 10.05 17.67
N GLN A 107 50.41 8.74 17.86
CA GLN A 107 49.50 7.75 17.35
C GLN A 107 48.05 7.98 17.81
N GLN A 108 47.85 8.37 19.06
CA GLN A 108 46.55 8.71 19.64
C GLN A 108 45.78 9.75 18.82
N ASP A 109 46.48 10.78 18.29
CA ASP A 109 45.84 11.80 17.46
C ASP A 109 45.36 11.28 16.12
N VAL A 110 46.08 10.30 15.54
CA VAL A 110 45.66 9.59 14.33
C VAL A 110 44.43 8.75 14.61
N ASP A 111 44.43 8.00 15.73
CA ASP A 111 43.30 7.12 16.12
C ASP A 111 42.03 7.95 16.40
N LEU A 112 42.17 9.11 17.03
CA LEU A 112 41.03 10.02 17.24
C LEU A 112 40.47 10.56 15.91
N ALA A 113 41.34 10.96 14.97
CA ALA A 113 40.90 11.44 13.66
C ALA A 113 40.28 10.33 12.81
N ASP A 114 40.79 9.10 12.92
CA ASP A 114 40.21 7.92 12.25
C ASP A 114 38.80 7.59 12.80
N ASN A 115 38.63 7.64 14.10
CA ASN A 115 37.34 7.45 14.75
C ASN A 115 36.33 8.55 14.38
N ASP A 116 36.74 9.82 14.31
CA ASP A 116 35.90 10.92 13.86
C ASP A 116 35.48 10.70 12.41
N TYR A 117 36.40 10.38 11.49
CA TYR A 117 36.10 10.07 10.11
C TYR A 117 35.09 8.91 9.98
N LYS A 118 35.28 7.82 10.72
CA LYS A 118 34.32 6.72 10.75
C LYS A 118 32.95 7.14 11.22
N THR A 119 32.89 7.96 12.28
CA THR A 119 31.62 8.50 12.82
C THR A 119 30.90 9.36 11.79
N LYS A 120 31.62 10.27 11.09
CA LYS A 120 31.04 11.10 10.04
C LYS A 120 30.51 10.28 8.87
N ARG A 121 31.22 9.20 8.48
CA ARG A 121 30.71 8.26 7.45
C ARG A 121 29.41 7.59 7.84
N ILE A 122 29.26 7.19 9.11
CA ILE A 122 28.00 6.61 9.61
C ILE A 122 26.89 7.66 9.56
N GLN A 123 27.16 8.89 9.96
CA GLN A 123 26.18 10.00 9.88
C GLN A 123 25.73 10.26 8.43
N LEU A 124 26.66 10.23 7.47
CA LEU A 124 26.33 10.35 6.04
C LEU A 124 25.43 9.18 5.57
N ALA A 125 25.72 7.95 5.99
CA ALA A 125 24.89 6.80 5.65
C ALA A 125 23.46 6.96 6.21
N GLN A 126 23.32 7.42 7.45
CA GLN A 126 22.02 7.71 8.07
C GLN A 126 21.26 8.82 7.32
N ALA A 127 21.92 9.89 6.91
CA ALA A 127 21.31 10.97 6.14
C ALA A 127 20.82 10.47 4.76
N LYS A 128 21.59 9.59 4.09
CA LYS A 128 21.17 8.96 2.82
C LYS A 128 19.94 8.07 2.98
N GLU A 129 19.85 7.32 4.07
CA GLU A 129 18.65 6.54 4.38
C GLU A 129 17.43 7.42 4.62
N GLN A 130 17.58 8.54 5.34
CA GLN A 130 16.49 9.50 5.53
C GLN A 130 16.01 10.09 4.20
N LEU A 131 16.94 10.39 3.28
CA LEU A 131 16.60 10.84 1.92
C LEU A 131 15.85 9.75 1.14
N ALA A 132 16.24 8.48 1.28
CA ALA A 132 15.54 7.38 0.64
C ALA A 132 14.10 7.27 1.15
N VAL A 133 13.90 7.36 2.48
CA VAL A 133 12.56 7.37 3.09
C VAL A 133 11.72 8.55 2.57
N ALA A 134 12.28 9.76 2.46
CA ALA A 134 11.56 10.91 1.93
C ALA A 134 11.13 10.71 0.45
N ARG A 135 11.97 10.09 -0.36
CA ARG A 135 11.65 9.73 -1.75
C ARG A 135 10.56 8.68 -1.83
N ASP A 136 10.59 7.69 -0.94
CA ASP A 136 9.56 6.67 -0.85
C ASP A 136 8.20 7.27 -0.45
N GLN A 137 8.17 8.23 0.47
CA GLN A 137 6.95 8.96 0.83
C GLN A 137 6.34 9.68 -0.38
N LEU A 138 7.15 10.35 -1.21
CA LEU A 138 6.68 10.95 -2.46
C LEU A 138 6.18 9.88 -3.45
N ARG A 139 6.84 8.73 -3.54
CA ARG A 139 6.36 7.63 -4.37
C ARG A 139 5.01 7.10 -3.89
N TYR A 140 4.82 6.97 -2.57
CA TYR A 140 3.57 6.52 -1.98
C TYR A 140 2.44 7.56 -2.01
N SER A 141 2.73 8.84 -2.32
CA SER A 141 1.68 9.84 -2.58
C SER A 141 0.92 9.57 -3.88
N ARG A 142 1.51 8.77 -4.79
CA ARG A 142 0.86 8.27 -6.00
C ARG A 142 0.29 6.90 -5.71
N ILE A 143 -1.03 6.82 -5.57
CA ILE A 143 -1.71 5.57 -5.25
C ILE A 143 -2.10 4.89 -6.55
N VAL A 144 -1.56 3.68 -6.75
CA VAL A 144 -1.73 2.88 -7.97
C VAL A 144 -2.53 1.61 -7.69
N SER A 145 -3.13 1.04 -8.75
CA SER A 145 -3.82 -0.24 -8.64
C SER A 145 -2.84 -1.39 -8.39
N PRO A 146 -3.12 -2.27 -7.42
CA PRO A 146 -2.29 -3.44 -7.17
C PRO A 146 -2.54 -4.59 -8.15
N LEU A 147 -3.69 -4.60 -8.87
CA LEU A 147 -4.10 -5.66 -9.79
C LEU A 147 -4.85 -5.09 -11.00
N ASP A 148 -5.01 -5.92 -12.02
CA ASP A 148 -5.90 -5.64 -13.14
C ASP A 148 -7.35 -5.93 -12.70
N GLY A 149 -8.27 -4.99 -12.94
CA GLY A 149 -9.65 -5.19 -12.50
C GLY A 149 -10.55 -3.98 -12.70
N THR A 150 -11.66 -3.96 -11.99
CA THR A 150 -12.65 -2.88 -12.03
C THR A 150 -12.76 -2.23 -10.65
N VAL A 151 -12.85 -0.91 -10.62
CA VAL A 151 -13.13 -0.16 -9.39
C VAL A 151 -14.58 -0.40 -8.98
N ILE A 152 -14.80 -1.15 -7.91
CA ILE A 152 -16.15 -1.49 -7.43
C ILE A 152 -16.68 -0.51 -6.39
N GLN A 153 -15.80 0.24 -5.73
CA GLN A 153 -16.19 1.24 -4.74
C GLN A 153 -15.15 2.35 -4.66
N ARG A 154 -15.59 3.59 -4.52
CA ARG A 154 -14.78 4.77 -4.28
C ARG A 154 -15.32 5.56 -3.10
N THR A 155 -14.62 5.54 -2.00
CA THR A 155 -15.02 6.22 -0.76
C THR A 155 -14.44 7.64 -0.66
N ILE A 156 -13.30 7.89 -1.34
CA ILE A 156 -12.53 9.12 -1.22
C ILE A 156 -12.93 10.20 -2.24
N ARG A 157 -12.83 11.47 -1.84
CA ARG A 157 -13.09 12.65 -2.67
C ARG A 157 -11.88 13.57 -2.76
N VAL A 158 -11.81 14.39 -3.79
CA VAL A 158 -10.81 15.46 -3.94
C VAL A 158 -10.94 16.45 -2.78
N GLY A 159 -9.83 16.86 -2.20
CA GLY A 159 -9.76 17.75 -1.04
C GLY A 159 -9.86 17.06 0.31
N GLU A 160 -10.15 15.77 0.36
CA GLU A 160 -10.23 14.99 1.60
C GLU A 160 -8.84 14.59 2.10
N THR A 161 -8.64 14.60 3.41
CA THR A 161 -7.38 14.18 4.02
C THR A 161 -7.40 12.69 4.32
N VAL A 162 -6.39 11.98 3.83
CA VAL A 162 -6.15 10.56 4.13
C VAL A 162 -5.10 10.40 5.21
N VAL A 163 -5.30 9.39 6.04
CA VAL A 163 -4.32 8.93 7.05
C VAL A 163 -3.91 7.49 6.72
N PRO A 164 -2.65 7.11 6.98
CA PRO A 164 -2.21 5.73 6.79
C PRO A 164 -3.13 4.78 7.55
N GLY A 165 -3.58 3.72 6.88
CA GLY A 165 -4.41 2.71 7.51
C GLY A 165 -3.63 1.95 8.57
N THR A 166 -3.79 2.34 9.83
CA THR A 166 -3.52 1.44 10.96
C THR A 166 -4.59 0.36 10.93
N MET A 167 -4.20 -0.89 11.22
CA MET A 167 -5.09 -2.04 11.37
C MET A 167 -6.11 -1.79 12.50
N SER A 168 -7.08 -0.93 12.29
CA SER A 168 -8.25 -0.84 13.14
C SER A 168 -9.32 -1.73 12.52
N THR A 169 -9.67 -2.79 13.19
CA THR A 169 -10.64 -3.82 12.79
C THR A 169 -12.07 -3.28 12.64
N PHE A 170 -12.28 -2.00 12.92
CA PHE A 170 -13.63 -1.40 12.99
C PHE A 170 -13.88 -0.26 11.99
N ASP A 171 -12.89 0.17 11.22
CA ASP A 171 -13.07 1.27 10.28
C ASP A 171 -12.48 0.87 8.91
N ASP A 172 -13.34 0.39 8.03
CA ASP A 172 -12.97 -0.05 6.67
C ASP A 172 -12.74 1.17 5.76
N LYS A 173 -11.77 2.03 6.14
CA LYS A 173 -11.37 3.23 5.39
C LYS A 173 -10.48 2.87 4.20
N SER A 174 -10.97 1.98 3.36
CA SER A 174 -10.39 1.82 2.04
C SER A 174 -10.72 3.06 1.18
N LEU A 175 -9.73 3.60 0.50
CA LEU A 175 -9.92 4.73 -0.41
C LEU A 175 -10.71 4.31 -1.64
N LEU A 176 -10.36 3.14 -2.14
CA LEU A 176 -10.93 2.50 -3.32
C LEU A 176 -10.93 0.99 -3.10
N MET A 177 -11.84 0.30 -3.75
CA MET A 177 -11.86 -1.16 -3.84
C MET A 177 -11.77 -1.56 -5.30
N VAL A 178 -10.77 -2.35 -5.64
CA VAL A 178 -10.56 -2.91 -6.98
C VAL A 178 -10.78 -4.40 -6.94
N ALA A 179 -11.53 -4.94 -7.89
CA ALA A 179 -11.83 -6.36 -7.98
C ALA A 179 -11.59 -6.89 -9.38
N ASP A 180 -11.07 -8.12 -9.44
CA ASP A 180 -11.03 -8.88 -10.68
C ASP A 180 -12.43 -9.46 -10.98
N MET A 181 -13.05 -8.94 -12.03
CA MET A 181 -14.39 -9.36 -12.48
C MET A 181 -14.33 -10.48 -13.53
N SER A 182 -13.15 -10.99 -13.87
CA SER A 182 -13.01 -12.09 -14.85
C SER A 182 -13.56 -13.41 -14.33
N THR A 183 -13.49 -13.60 -13.02
CA THR A 183 -13.99 -14.81 -12.35
C THR A 183 -14.88 -14.43 -11.18
N LEU A 184 -16.14 -14.86 -11.24
CA LEU A 184 -17.14 -14.63 -10.21
C LEU A 184 -17.41 -15.94 -9.45
N LEU A 185 -17.57 -15.83 -8.14
CA LEU A 185 -17.96 -16.92 -7.23
C LEU A 185 -19.41 -16.72 -6.82
N ALA A 186 -20.24 -17.72 -7.07
CA ALA A 186 -21.59 -17.79 -6.52
C ALA A 186 -21.54 -18.50 -5.16
N LYS A 187 -21.94 -17.82 -4.11
CA LYS A 187 -22.11 -18.37 -2.76
C LYS A 187 -23.59 -18.53 -2.50
N ALA A 188 -24.03 -19.75 -2.25
CA ALA A 188 -25.39 -20.04 -1.82
C ALA A 188 -25.32 -20.70 -0.43
N ASP A 189 -26.12 -20.21 0.49
CA ASP A 189 -26.27 -20.80 1.83
C ASP A 189 -27.40 -21.86 1.75
N LEU A 190 -27.01 -23.12 1.60
CA LEU A 190 -27.96 -24.24 1.60
C LEU A 190 -28.34 -24.57 3.05
N ASN A 191 -29.56 -24.23 3.44
CA ASN A 191 -30.11 -24.69 4.69
C ASN A 191 -30.51 -26.18 4.55
N GLN A 192 -29.84 -27.08 5.26
CA GLN A 192 -30.27 -28.46 5.39
C GLN A 192 -31.56 -28.48 6.19
N ILE A 193 -32.63 -28.96 5.55
CA ILE A 193 -33.90 -29.35 6.21
C ILE A 193 -33.74 -30.74 6.80
#